data_4fb8a70c269dedabe89f0b4e173e95ab
#
_entry.id   4fb8a70c269dedabe89f0b4e173e95ab
#
_cell.length_a   1.000
_cell.length_b   1.000
_cell.length_c   1.000
_cell.angle_alpha   90.00
_cell.angle_beta   90.00
_cell.angle_gamma   90.00
#
_symmetry.space_group_name_H-M   'P 1'
#
loop_
_entity.id
_entity.type
_entity.pdbx_description
1 polymer ?
#
loop_
_entity_poly.entity_id
_entity_poly.type
_entity_poly.pdbx_seq_one_letter_code
_entity_poly.pdbx_strand_id
1 'polypeptide(L)'
;IGIAGTEKHIGATTVAINIVKYLSELTNVTACYIENNKHNSIYSLVEDESIPTIYNDVLRKITYQGIDLYQRPENLADILKFEYEFYVFDFGNFEEMSKEEISSFLTRDLKIIVSGNKAWEINKLIETFMIIGEDSNSYLMFNFVRNEDREKFKESLGKFWKERASFSEAVPEPFIVGNKSFYEKVLKDYLLNTTIEEVKEKKGLLDIFKKKRDKENVKKK
;
A
#
# COMPACT_ATOMS: atom_id res chain seq x y z
N ILE A 1 2.07 -7.36 0.50
CA ILE A 1 1.89 -6.06 1.18
C ILE A 1 0.46 -5.99 1.71
N GLY A 2 0.24 -5.58 2.97
CA GLY A 2 -1.07 -5.30 3.55
C GLY A 2 -1.26 -3.80 3.75
N ILE A 3 -2.43 -3.27 3.39
CA ILE A 3 -2.79 -1.87 3.60
C ILE A 3 -4.12 -1.78 4.33
N ALA A 4 -4.17 -0.98 5.40
CA ALA A 4 -5.37 -0.78 6.19
C ALA A 4 -5.44 0.65 6.73
N GLY A 5 -6.63 1.21 6.79
CA GLY A 5 -6.92 2.47 7.45
C GLY A 5 -7.22 2.29 8.93
N THR A 6 -6.91 3.30 9.74
CA THR A 6 -7.33 3.32 11.15
C THR A 6 -8.84 3.49 11.29
N GLU A 7 -9.47 4.15 10.33
CA GLU A 7 -10.92 4.36 10.24
C GLU A 7 -11.39 4.43 8.79
N LYS A 8 -12.71 4.56 8.58
CA LYS A 8 -13.31 4.73 7.25
C LYS A 8 -12.88 6.02 6.57
N HIS A 9 -12.85 5.99 5.25
CA HIS A 9 -12.59 7.16 4.40
C HIS A 9 -11.25 7.86 4.63
N ILE A 10 -10.30 7.21 5.30
CA ILE A 10 -8.95 7.75 5.51
C ILE A 10 -8.03 7.59 4.30
N GLY A 11 -8.48 6.88 3.25
CA GLY A 11 -7.78 6.73 1.98
C GLY A 11 -6.93 5.47 1.85
N ALA A 12 -7.21 4.41 2.62
CA ALA A 12 -6.49 3.13 2.51
C ALA A 12 -6.53 2.54 1.10
N THR A 13 -7.71 2.44 0.49
CA THR A 13 -7.88 1.96 -0.89
C THR A 13 -7.09 2.79 -1.91
N THR A 14 -7.10 4.12 -1.75
CA THR A 14 -6.29 5.01 -2.61
C THR A 14 -4.81 4.70 -2.51
N VAL A 15 -4.29 4.49 -1.31
CA VAL A 15 -2.89 4.12 -1.07
C VAL A 15 -2.59 2.73 -1.67
N ALA A 16 -3.52 1.77 -1.52
CA ALA A 16 -3.36 0.42 -2.05
C ALA A 16 -3.29 0.39 -3.59
N ILE A 17 -4.16 1.11 -4.27
CA ILE A 17 -4.11 1.24 -5.74
C ILE A 17 -2.84 2.00 -6.16
N ASN A 18 -2.50 3.06 -5.46
CA ASN A 18 -1.37 3.92 -5.80
C ASN A 18 -0.02 3.19 -5.69
N ILE A 19 0.18 2.33 -4.67
CA ILE A 19 1.41 1.52 -4.58
C ILE A 19 1.48 0.46 -5.68
N VAL A 20 0.34 -0.16 -6.07
CA VAL A 20 0.32 -1.09 -7.22
C VAL A 20 0.70 -0.36 -8.49
N LYS A 21 0.14 0.84 -8.72
CA LYS A 21 0.48 1.67 -9.86
C LYS A 21 1.96 2.06 -9.86
N TYR A 22 2.51 2.44 -8.70
CA TYR A 22 3.93 2.70 -8.56
C TYR A 22 4.80 1.48 -8.91
N LEU A 23 4.45 0.29 -8.40
CA LEU A 23 5.17 -0.96 -8.67
C LEU A 23 5.10 -1.32 -10.17
N SER A 24 3.95 -1.14 -10.81
CA SER A 24 3.75 -1.44 -12.24
C SER A 24 4.58 -0.54 -13.17
N GLU A 25 5.04 0.63 -12.71
CA GLU A 25 5.95 1.50 -13.45
C GLU A 25 7.44 1.10 -13.33
N LEU A 26 7.76 0.18 -12.43
CA LEU A 26 9.11 -0.36 -12.30
C LEU A 26 9.37 -1.41 -13.37
N THR A 27 10.58 -1.41 -13.94
CA THR A 27 10.95 -2.36 -14.98
C THR A 27 11.05 -3.78 -14.41
N ASN A 28 10.39 -4.73 -15.06
CA ASN A 28 10.36 -6.15 -14.67
C ASN A 28 9.75 -6.40 -13.28
N VAL A 29 8.82 -5.57 -12.83
CA VAL A 29 8.07 -5.80 -11.61
C VAL A 29 6.61 -6.01 -11.95
N THR A 30 6.02 -7.09 -11.44
CA THR A 30 4.60 -7.41 -11.57
C THR A 30 3.89 -7.26 -10.24
N ALA A 31 2.78 -6.56 -10.22
CA ALA A 31 2.00 -6.34 -9.01
C ALA A 31 0.51 -6.38 -9.30
N CYS A 32 -0.28 -6.83 -8.33
CA CYS A 32 -1.72 -6.76 -8.40
C CYS A 32 -2.33 -6.19 -7.12
N TYR A 33 -3.50 -5.60 -7.25
CA TYR A 33 -4.35 -5.18 -6.15
C TYR A 33 -5.37 -6.26 -5.83
N ILE A 34 -5.59 -6.51 -4.56
CA ILE A 34 -6.60 -7.46 -4.06
C ILE A 34 -7.47 -6.75 -3.03
N GLU A 35 -8.75 -6.55 -3.37
CA GLU A 35 -9.74 -6.04 -2.45
C GLU A 35 -10.09 -7.12 -1.42
N ASN A 36 -9.52 -7.01 -0.22
CA ASN A 36 -9.73 -7.95 0.90
C ASN A 36 -10.62 -7.32 1.98
N ASN A 37 -11.64 -6.59 1.55
CA ASN A 37 -12.62 -5.93 2.41
C ASN A 37 -14.02 -6.02 1.81
N LYS A 38 -15.04 -5.40 2.43
CA LYS A 38 -16.44 -5.51 2.03
C LYS A 38 -16.97 -4.29 1.26
N HIS A 39 -16.09 -3.35 0.89
CA HIS A 39 -16.52 -2.05 0.36
C HIS A 39 -16.91 -2.10 -1.12
N ASN A 40 -16.44 -3.10 -1.90
CA ASN A 40 -16.62 -3.18 -3.35
C ASN A 40 -16.15 -1.90 -4.08
N SER A 41 -15.05 -1.31 -3.60
CA SER A 41 -14.59 0.01 -4.05
C SER A 41 -14.22 0.07 -5.53
N ILE A 42 -13.73 -1.06 -6.07
CA ILE A 42 -13.31 -1.12 -7.48
C ILE A 42 -14.45 -1.53 -8.43
N TYR A 43 -15.61 -1.93 -7.90
CA TYR A 43 -16.74 -2.39 -8.73
C TYR A 43 -17.27 -1.27 -9.62
N SER A 44 -17.25 -0.03 -9.15
CA SER A 44 -17.67 1.15 -9.93
C SER A 44 -16.89 1.32 -11.24
N LEU A 45 -15.66 0.77 -11.34
CA LEU A 45 -14.89 0.79 -12.59
C LEU A 45 -15.50 -0.12 -13.67
N VAL A 46 -16.30 -1.12 -13.27
CA VAL A 46 -16.99 -2.02 -14.21
C VAL A 46 -18.37 -1.47 -14.59
N GLU A 47 -19.04 -0.81 -13.65
CA GLU A 47 -20.37 -0.23 -13.87
C GLU A 47 -20.35 1.01 -14.77
N ASP A 48 -19.22 1.72 -14.81
CA ASP A 48 -19.07 2.90 -15.67
C ASP A 48 -18.60 2.50 -17.07
N GLU A 49 -19.53 2.34 -18.01
CA GLU A 49 -19.25 1.96 -19.41
C GLU A 49 -18.31 2.97 -20.13
N SER A 50 -18.14 4.18 -19.60
CA SER A 50 -17.22 5.17 -20.16
C SER A 50 -15.76 4.85 -19.82
N ILE A 51 -15.50 4.00 -18.83
CA ILE A 51 -14.17 3.61 -18.37
C ILE A 51 -13.70 2.38 -19.16
N PRO A 52 -12.62 2.47 -19.97
CA PRO A 52 -12.11 1.33 -20.74
C PRO A 52 -11.44 0.32 -19.81
N THR A 53 -12.21 -0.67 -19.38
CA THR A 53 -11.75 -1.77 -18.52
C THR A 53 -11.84 -3.11 -19.25
N ILE A 54 -10.97 -4.05 -18.87
CA ILE A 54 -11.09 -5.45 -19.25
C ILE A 54 -11.52 -6.22 -18.01
N TYR A 55 -12.70 -6.83 -18.06
CA TYR A 55 -13.26 -7.59 -16.95
C TYR A 55 -13.25 -9.09 -17.21
N ASN A 56 -12.80 -9.86 -16.21
CA ASN A 56 -12.89 -11.32 -16.20
C ASN A 56 -13.81 -11.72 -15.03
N ASP A 57 -15.00 -12.20 -15.36
CA ASP A 57 -16.05 -12.52 -14.39
C ASP A 57 -15.66 -13.68 -13.46
N VAL A 58 -14.99 -14.71 -14.00
CA VAL A 58 -14.59 -15.92 -13.24
C VAL A 58 -13.63 -15.58 -12.10
N LEU A 59 -12.69 -14.65 -12.35
CA LEU A 59 -11.68 -14.25 -11.38
C LEU A 59 -12.07 -12.96 -10.64
N ARG A 60 -13.18 -12.31 -11.03
CA ARG A 60 -13.53 -10.95 -10.60
C ARG A 60 -12.35 -9.99 -10.78
N LYS A 61 -11.65 -10.15 -11.90
CA LYS A 61 -10.47 -9.37 -12.26
C LYS A 61 -10.85 -8.23 -13.18
N ILE A 62 -10.39 -7.05 -12.84
CA ILE A 62 -10.46 -5.85 -13.67
C ILE A 62 -9.05 -5.49 -14.08
N THR A 63 -8.79 -5.28 -15.37
CA THR A 63 -7.54 -4.66 -15.81
C THR A 63 -7.83 -3.23 -16.26
N TYR A 64 -7.25 -2.27 -15.54
CA TYR A 64 -7.45 -0.84 -15.77
C TYR A 64 -6.13 -0.10 -15.70
N GLN A 65 -5.87 0.79 -16.65
CA GLN A 65 -4.62 1.56 -16.76
C GLN A 65 -3.32 0.76 -16.58
N GLY A 66 -3.33 -0.50 -17.06
CA GLY A 66 -2.16 -1.38 -17.03
C GLY A 66 -1.92 -2.07 -15.69
N ILE A 67 -2.86 -2.03 -14.76
CA ILE A 67 -2.80 -2.78 -13.51
C ILE A 67 -3.97 -3.76 -13.37
N ASP A 68 -3.71 -4.86 -12.68
CA ASP A 68 -4.69 -5.90 -12.39
C ASP A 68 -5.28 -5.69 -10.99
N LEU A 69 -6.60 -5.61 -10.93
CA LEU A 69 -7.39 -5.38 -9.73
C LEU A 69 -8.32 -6.57 -9.52
N TYR A 70 -8.26 -7.23 -8.38
CA TYR A 70 -9.13 -8.34 -8.02
C TYR A 70 -10.15 -7.90 -7.00
N GLN A 71 -11.43 -7.97 -7.38
CA GLN A 71 -12.55 -7.64 -6.54
C GLN A 71 -12.87 -8.80 -5.62
N ARG A 72 -12.58 -8.69 -4.35
CA ARG A 72 -12.94 -9.64 -3.28
C ARG A 72 -12.99 -11.11 -3.76
N PRO A 73 -11.84 -11.70 -4.07
CA PRO A 73 -11.77 -13.03 -4.66
C PRO A 73 -12.35 -14.08 -3.71
N GLU A 74 -13.15 -15.00 -4.26
CA GLU A 74 -13.68 -16.13 -3.50
C GLU A 74 -12.58 -17.11 -3.11
N ASN A 75 -11.59 -17.27 -3.97
CA ASN A 75 -10.45 -18.15 -3.78
C ASN A 75 -9.14 -17.44 -4.11
N LEU A 76 -8.42 -17.03 -3.08
CA LEU A 76 -7.12 -16.38 -3.22
C LEU A 76 -6.09 -17.28 -3.93
N ALA A 77 -6.18 -18.61 -3.78
CA ALA A 77 -5.25 -19.53 -4.42
C ALA A 77 -5.27 -19.44 -5.95
N ASP A 78 -6.40 -19.04 -6.55
CA ASP A 78 -6.48 -18.87 -8.01
C ASP A 78 -5.69 -17.64 -8.48
N ILE A 79 -5.61 -16.60 -7.65
CA ILE A 79 -4.82 -15.41 -7.93
C ILE A 79 -3.32 -15.71 -7.75
N LEU A 80 -2.96 -16.47 -6.72
CA LEU A 80 -1.55 -16.81 -6.43
C LEU A 80 -0.89 -17.63 -7.55
N LYS A 81 -1.67 -18.28 -8.43
CA LYS A 81 -1.16 -18.98 -9.61
C LYS A 81 -0.58 -18.06 -10.70
N PHE A 82 -0.87 -16.75 -10.65
CA PHE A 82 -0.37 -15.79 -11.63
C PHE A 82 1.04 -15.27 -11.35
N GLU A 83 1.67 -15.70 -10.25
CA GLU A 83 3.08 -15.42 -9.90
C GLU A 83 3.46 -13.94 -9.96
N TYR A 84 2.57 -13.05 -9.43
CA TYR A 84 2.96 -11.65 -9.24
C TYR A 84 4.08 -11.57 -8.20
N GLU A 85 5.03 -10.67 -8.41
CA GLU A 85 6.08 -10.40 -7.42
C GLU A 85 5.54 -9.69 -6.19
N PHE A 86 4.48 -8.87 -6.38
CA PHE A 86 3.80 -8.18 -5.27
C PHE A 86 2.28 -8.38 -5.34
N TYR A 87 1.75 -8.89 -4.25
CA TYR A 87 0.32 -8.92 -3.97
C TYR A 87 0.01 -7.83 -2.94
N VAL A 88 -0.79 -6.84 -3.32
CA VAL A 88 -1.18 -5.73 -2.46
C VAL A 88 -2.62 -5.92 -2.01
N PHE A 89 -2.80 -6.22 -0.73
CA PHE A 89 -4.09 -6.47 -0.10
C PHE A 89 -4.63 -5.20 0.52
N ASP A 90 -5.79 -4.75 0.08
CA ASP A 90 -6.57 -3.70 0.71
C ASP A 90 -7.51 -4.30 1.76
N PHE A 91 -7.20 -4.12 3.02
CA PHE A 91 -7.99 -4.61 4.13
C PHE A 91 -9.11 -3.63 4.56
N GLY A 92 -9.26 -2.50 3.90
CA GLY A 92 -10.23 -1.48 4.29
C GLY A 92 -9.80 -0.74 5.56
N ASN A 93 -10.52 -0.93 6.65
CA ASN A 93 -10.19 -0.25 7.92
C ASN A 93 -10.31 -1.21 9.12
N PHE A 94 -9.52 -0.94 10.17
CA PHE A 94 -9.43 -1.79 11.36
C PHE A 94 -10.76 -1.95 12.11
N GLU A 95 -11.65 -0.97 12.05
CA GLU A 95 -12.95 -1.04 12.76
C GLU A 95 -13.88 -2.11 12.19
N GLU A 96 -13.73 -2.45 10.92
CA GLU A 96 -14.59 -3.41 10.23
C GLU A 96 -13.97 -4.79 10.04
N MET A 97 -12.67 -4.93 10.35
CA MET A 97 -11.98 -6.21 10.24
C MET A 97 -12.48 -7.22 11.25
N SER A 98 -12.73 -8.44 10.81
CA SER A 98 -12.86 -9.60 11.68
C SER A 98 -11.51 -9.95 12.32
N LYS A 99 -11.52 -10.81 13.33
CA LYS A 99 -10.27 -11.30 13.96
C LYS A 99 -9.38 -12.05 12.96
N GLU A 100 -9.99 -12.76 12.03
CA GLU A 100 -9.29 -13.49 10.97
C GLU A 100 -8.63 -12.53 9.98
N GLU A 101 -9.32 -11.44 9.61
CA GLU A 101 -8.77 -10.40 8.74
C GLU A 101 -7.62 -9.65 9.43
N ILE A 102 -7.75 -9.32 10.71
CA ILE A 102 -6.64 -8.74 11.52
C ILE A 102 -5.44 -9.70 11.53
N SER A 103 -5.67 -10.98 11.82
CA SER A 103 -4.60 -11.98 11.80
C SER A 103 -3.94 -12.08 10.42
N SER A 104 -4.74 -12.08 9.36
CA SER A 104 -4.25 -12.07 7.97
C SER A 104 -3.43 -10.82 7.66
N PHE A 105 -3.84 -9.63 8.11
CA PHE A 105 -3.09 -8.40 7.97
C PHE A 105 -1.74 -8.46 8.70
N LEU A 106 -1.74 -8.94 9.96
CA LEU A 106 -0.53 -9.04 10.78
C LEU A 106 0.53 -9.97 10.19
N THR A 107 0.12 -10.97 9.41
CA THR A 107 1.04 -11.92 8.74
C THR A 107 1.61 -11.39 7.41
N ARG A 108 1.24 -10.20 6.95
CA ARG A 108 1.82 -9.63 5.74
C ARG A 108 3.28 -9.22 5.98
N ASP A 109 4.13 -9.50 5.00
CA ASP A 109 5.57 -9.18 5.05
C ASP A 109 5.83 -7.68 5.20
N LEU A 110 4.96 -6.85 4.64
CA LEU A 110 5.02 -5.40 4.70
C LEU A 110 3.62 -4.86 4.96
N LYS A 111 3.49 -3.96 5.94
CA LYS A 111 2.22 -3.37 6.35
C LYS A 111 2.28 -1.85 6.28
N ILE A 112 1.26 -1.24 5.67
CA ILE A 112 1.09 0.22 5.64
C ILE A 112 -0.24 0.56 6.32
N ILE A 113 -0.15 1.31 7.40
CA ILE A 113 -1.30 1.82 8.15
C ILE A 113 -1.54 3.25 7.71
N VAL A 114 -2.76 3.53 7.24
CA VAL A 114 -3.17 4.86 6.81
C VAL A 114 -3.99 5.52 7.90
N SER A 115 -3.61 6.73 8.32
CA SER A 115 -4.27 7.49 9.37
C SER A 115 -4.32 8.99 9.05
N GLY A 116 -5.05 9.73 9.84
CA GLY A 116 -5.05 11.20 9.86
C GLY A 116 -4.50 11.75 11.17
N ASN A 117 -4.64 13.05 11.37
CA ASN A 117 -4.11 13.74 12.56
C ASN A 117 -5.18 14.47 13.40
N LYS A 118 -6.45 14.31 13.11
CA LYS A 118 -7.52 14.87 13.93
C LYS A 118 -7.65 14.07 15.23
N ALA A 119 -8.18 14.70 16.27
CA ALA A 119 -8.23 14.10 17.61
C ALA A 119 -8.89 12.70 17.64
N TRP A 120 -9.97 12.50 16.90
CA TRP A 120 -10.64 11.20 16.81
C TRP A 120 -9.84 10.19 15.99
N GLU A 121 -9.14 10.62 14.92
CA GLU A 121 -8.25 9.80 14.11
C GLU A 121 -7.04 9.29 14.93
N ILE A 122 -6.51 10.13 15.83
CA ILE A 122 -5.44 9.77 16.76
C ILE A 122 -5.88 8.70 17.75
N ASN A 123 -7.11 8.78 18.27
CA ASN A 123 -7.63 7.73 19.17
C ASN A 123 -7.69 6.38 18.44
N LYS A 124 -8.15 6.37 17.20
CA LYS A 124 -8.16 5.15 16.36
C LYS A 124 -6.76 4.63 16.06
N LEU A 125 -5.81 5.53 15.84
CA LEU A 125 -4.40 5.15 15.66
C LEU A 125 -3.83 4.49 16.93
N ILE A 126 -4.13 5.01 18.12
CA ILE A 126 -3.70 4.40 19.38
C ILE A 126 -4.30 3.00 19.55
N GLU A 127 -5.60 2.82 19.29
CA GLU A 127 -6.25 1.51 19.29
C GLU A 127 -5.54 0.53 18.31
N THR A 128 -5.20 1.02 17.11
CA THR A 128 -4.47 0.25 16.10
C THR A 128 -3.07 -0.15 16.58
N PHE A 129 -2.35 0.74 17.27
CA PHE A 129 -1.05 0.41 17.85
C PHE A 129 -1.12 -0.68 18.93
N MET A 130 -2.21 -0.74 19.69
CA MET A 130 -2.41 -1.83 20.66
C MET A 130 -2.57 -3.19 19.99
N ILE A 131 -3.04 -3.22 18.75
CA ILE A 131 -3.20 -4.45 17.96
C ILE A 131 -1.88 -4.86 17.30
N ILE A 132 -1.16 -3.90 16.69
CA ILE A 132 0.01 -4.16 15.85
C ILE A 132 1.29 -4.26 16.68
N GLY A 133 1.40 -3.48 17.75
CA GLY A 133 2.65 -3.32 18.51
C GLY A 133 3.74 -2.60 17.71
N GLU A 134 5.00 -2.77 18.12
CA GLU A 134 6.19 -2.29 17.42
C GLU A 134 6.70 -3.35 16.44
N ASP A 135 6.08 -3.42 15.27
CA ASP A 135 6.47 -4.34 14.21
C ASP A 135 7.36 -3.62 13.18
N SER A 136 8.58 -4.13 12.99
CA SER A 136 9.60 -3.54 12.12
C SER A 136 9.18 -3.40 10.65
N ASN A 137 8.23 -4.21 10.20
CA ASN A 137 7.71 -4.22 8.84
C ASN A 137 6.40 -3.41 8.70
N SER A 138 6.06 -2.62 9.71
CA SER A 138 4.90 -1.74 9.71
C SER A 138 5.32 -0.28 9.54
N TYR A 139 4.61 0.44 8.65
CA TYR A 139 4.82 1.85 8.33
C TYR A 139 3.53 2.63 8.46
N LEU A 140 3.64 3.92 8.76
CA LEU A 140 2.52 4.84 8.84
C LEU A 140 2.52 5.80 7.67
N MET A 141 1.35 5.99 7.07
CA MET A 141 1.09 7.07 6.13
C MET A 141 -0.03 7.95 6.66
N PHE A 142 0.28 9.22 6.87
CA PHE A 142 -0.70 10.21 7.32
C PHE A 142 -1.28 10.98 6.14
N ASN A 143 -2.59 10.85 5.93
CA ASN A 143 -3.34 11.60 4.95
C ASN A 143 -3.91 12.90 5.56
N PHE A 144 -4.15 13.89 4.70
CA PHE A 144 -4.86 15.14 5.03
C PHE A 144 -4.18 16.00 6.11
N VAL A 145 -2.90 15.80 6.38
CA VAL A 145 -2.13 16.61 7.34
C VAL A 145 -1.57 17.84 6.64
N ARG A 146 -1.88 19.04 7.16
CA ARG A 146 -1.37 20.30 6.63
C ARG A 146 0.15 20.36 6.78
N ASN A 147 0.84 20.92 5.79
CA ASN A 147 2.30 20.97 5.77
C ASN A 147 2.90 21.60 7.03
N GLU A 148 2.27 22.65 7.56
CA GLU A 148 2.68 23.38 8.76
C GLU A 148 2.61 22.54 10.05
N ASP A 149 1.76 21.51 10.07
CA ASP A 149 1.55 20.65 11.24
C ASP A 149 2.45 19.40 11.23
N ARG A 150 3.02 19.04 10.07
CA ARG A 150 3.70 17.74 9.85
C ARG A 150 4.87 17.51 10.81
N GLU A 151 5.78 18.47 10.94
CA GLU A 151 6.96 18.30 11.78
C GLU A 151 6.55 18.19 13.27
N LYS A 152 5.68 19.09 13.75
CA LYS A 152 5.19 19.06 15.13
C LYS A 152 4.47 17.74 15.44
N PHE A 153 3.65 17.27 14.51
CA PHE A 153 2.92 16.03 14.67
C PHE A 153 3.88 14.82 14.68
N LYS A 154 4.85 14.80 13.79
CA LYS A 154 5.88 13.76 13.73
C LYS A 154 6.71 13.67 15.02
N GLU A 155 7.02 14.83 15.64
CA GLU A 155 7.71 14.87 16.93
C GLU A 155 6.88 14.29 18.09
N SER A 156 5.55 14.29 17.98
CA SER A 156 4.66 13.71 19.00
C SER A 156 4.58 12.17 18.93
N LEU A 157 5.04 11.58 17.84
CA LEU A 157 5.09 10.10 17.71
C LEU A 157 6.25 9.55 18.54
N GLY A 158 6.06 8.39 19.15
CA GLY A 158 7.16 7.63 19.77
C GLY A 158 8.29 7.34 18.78
N LYS A 159 9.51 7.19 19.27
CA LYS A 159 10.72 7.01 18.43
C LYS A 159 10.54 5.98 17.32
N PHE A 160 10.00 4.82 17.65
CA PHE A 160 9.77 3.73 16.69
C PHE A 160 8.91 4.17 15.50
N TRP A 161 7.75 4.79 15.77
CA TRP A 161 6.81 5.22 14.74
C TRP A 161 7.26 6.48 14.02
N LYS A 162 7.97 7.39 14.70
CA LYS A 162 8.55 8.58 14.08
C LYS A 162 9.46 8.26 12.89
N GLU A 163 10.28 7.22 13.01
CA GLU A 163 11.17 6.78 11.94
C GLU A 163 10.44 6.12 10.77
N ARG A 164 9.24 5.57 11.00
CA ARG A 164 8.41 4.84 10.05
C ARG A 164 7.21 5.60 9.52
N ALA A 165 7.01 6.82 10.00
CA ALA A 165 5.92 7.69 9.59
C ALA A 165 6.30 8.54 8.37
N SER A 166 5.32 8.74 7.50
CA SER A 166 5.37 9.67 6.37
C SER A 166 4.04 10.38 6.19
N PHE A 167 4.06 11.48 5.45
CA PHE A 167 2.86 12.24 5.12
C PHE A 167 2.58 12.12 3.64
N SER A 168 1.33 11.82 3.32
CA SER A 168 0.88 11.68 1.94
C SER A 168 0.98 13.01 1.20
N GLU A 169 1.42 12.93 -0.04
CA GLU A 169 1.19 13.98 -1.02
C GLU A 169 -0.31 13.96 -1.43
N ALA A 170 -0.85 15.11 -1.78
CA ALA A 170 -2.20 15.17 -2.34
C ALA A 170 -2.21 14.47 -3.70
N VAL A 171 -2.83 13.30 -3.75
CA VAL A 171 -3.01 12.54 -4.99
C VAL A 171 -4.46 12.70 -5.43
N PRO A 172 -4.72 13.40 -6.53
CA PRO A 172 -6.09 13.71 -6.98
C PRO A 172 -6.85 12.46 -7.44
N GLU A 173 -6.12 11.44 -7.89
CA GLU A 173 -6.67 10.21 -8.43
C GLU A 173 -5.78 9.02 -8.06
N PRO A 174 -6.34 7.87 -7.60
CA PRO A 174 -5.58 6.72 -7.11
C PRO A 174 -4.69 6.06 -8.19
N PHE A 175 -5.02 6.23 -9.47
CA PHE A 175 -4.26 5.67 -10.60
C PHE A 175 -3.12 6.57 -11.10
N ILE A 176 -2.94 7.75 -10.52
CA ILE A 176 -1.78 8.62 -10.76
C ILE A 176 -0.77 8.39 -9.65
N VAL A 177 0.47 8.03 -10.01
CA VAL A 177 1.48 7.71 -9.00
C VAL A 177 1.88 8.96 -8.21
N GLY A 178 1.56 8.93 -6.93
CA GLY A 178 2.06 9.86 -5.90
C GLY A 178 2.92 9.14 -4.87
N ASN A 179 3.38 9.85 -3.85
CA ASN A 179 4.08 9.28 -2.68
C ASN A 179 5.33 8.41 -3.04
N LYS A 180 5.96 8.65 -4.19
CA LYS A 180 7.07 7.83 -4.71
C LYS A 180 8.21 7.65 -3.70
N SER A 181 8.62 8.73 -3.04
CA SER A 181 9.71 8.70 -2.04
C SER A 181 9.39 7.82 -0.84
N PHE A 182 8.12 7.78 -0.43
CA PHE A 182 7.66 6.90 0.63
C PHE A 182 7.72 5.44 0.20
N TYR A 183 7.16 5.10 -0.96
CA TYR A 183 7.17 3.72 -1.46
C TYR A 183 8.59 3.21 -1.70
N GLU A 184 9.47 4.05 -2.26
CA GLU A 184 10.89 3.72 -2.41
C GLU A 184 11.56 3.40 -1.07
N LYS A 185 11.33 4.24 -0.05
CA LYS A 185 11.87 4.02 1.29
C LYS A 185 11.38 2.70 1.88
N VAL A 186 10.06 2.51 1.91
CA VAL A 186 9.42 1.34 2.53
C VAL A 186 9.87 0.03 1.86
N LEU A 187 9.88 -0.01 0.53
CA LEU A 187 10.32 -1.19 -0.21
C LEU A 187 11.83 -1.45 -0.05
N LYS A 188 12.64 -0.39 -0.01
CA LYS A 188 14.08 -0.51 0.25
C LYS A 188 14.35 -1.04 1.65
N ASP A 189 13.70 -0.49 2.66
CA ASP A 189 13.85 -0.93 4.06
C ASP A 189 13.42 -2.39 4.20
N TYR A 190 12.31 -2.80 3.58
CA TYR A 190 11.84 -4.18 3.55
C TYR A 190 12.88 -5.12 2.92
N LEU A 191 13.43 -4.77 1.75
CA LEU A 191 14.43 -5.59 1.05
C LEU A 191 15.76 -5.71 1.83
N LEU A 192 16.15 -4.69 2.58
CA LEU A 192 17.36 -4.71 3.40
C LEU A 192 17.20 -5.54 4.67
N ASN A 193 15.98 -5.62 5.21
CA ASN A 193 15.68 -6.36 6.44
C ASN A 193 15.42 -7.86 6.20
N THR A 194 15.34 -8.29 4.93
CA THR A 194 15.15 -9.70 4.58
C THR A 194 16.46 -10.49 4.75
N THR A 195 16.38 -11.73 5.25
CA THR A 195 17.54 -12.61 5.51
C THR A 195 18.33 -12.95 4.24
N ILE A 196 19.62 -13.32 4.40
CA ILE A 196 20.61 -13.51 3.31
C ILE A 196 20.16 -14.54 2.24
N GLU A 197 19.31 -15.52 2.58
CA GLU A 197 18.81 -16.50 1.63
C GLU A 197 17.72 -15.93 0.70
N GLU A 198 16.87 -15.07 1.20
CA GLU A 198 15.85 -14.34 0.41
C GLU A 198 16.47 -13.18 -0.41
N VAL A 199 17.63 -12.65 0.00
CA VAL A 199 18.33 -11.55 -0.69
C VAL A 199 18.85 -11.96 -2.07
N LYS A 200 19.12 -13.24 -2.32
CA LYS A 200 19.59 -13.67 -3.66
C LYS A 200 18.51 -13.49 -4.73
N GLU A 201 17.27 -13.77 -4.42
CA GLU A 201 16.15 -13.57 -5.35
C GLU A 201 15.76 -12.08 -5.47
N LYS A 202 15.87 -11.32 -4.37
CA LYS A 202 15.49 -9.90 -4.31
C LYS A 202 16.59 -8.92 -4.78
N LYS A 203 17.80 -9.39 -5.05
CA LYS A 203 18.93 -8.55 -5.53
C LYS A 203 18.60 -7.78 -6.81
N GLY A 204 17.82 -8.38 -7.71
CA GLY A 204 17.34 -7.73 -8.93
C GLY A 204 16.50 -6.49 -8.66
N LEU A 205 15.65 -6.49 -7.62
CA LEU A 205 14.81 -5.35 -7.26
C LEU A 205 15.63 -4.17 -6.73
N LEU A 206 16.62 -4.43 -5.88
CA LEU A 206 17.54 -3.36 -5.38
C LEU A 206 18.31 -2.69 -6.52
N ASP A 207 18.71 -3.44 -7.54
CA ASP A 207 19.40 -2.91 -8.71
C ASP A 207 18.49 -2.07 -9.61
N ILE A 208 17.19 -2.38 -9.65
CA ILE A 208 16.17 -1.59 -10.34
C ILE A 208 16.04 -0.21 -9.68
N PHE A 209 15.96 -0.13 -8.35
CA PHE A 209 15.88 1.13 -7.62
C PHE A 209 17.14 1.99 -7.81
N LYS A 210 18.32 1.39 -7.84
CA LYS A 210 19.58 2.09 -8.12
C LYS A 210 19.60 2.68 -9.53
N LYS A 211 19.25 1.88 -10.57
CA LYS A 211 19.24 2.32 -11.97
C LYS A 211 18.26 3.46 -12.24
N LYS A 212 17.10 3.48 -11.54
CA LYS A 212 16.11 4.56 -11.68
C LYS A 212 16.68 5.88 -11.16
N ARG A 213 17.32 5.88 -9.99
CA ARG A 213 17.94 7.06 -9.37
C ARG A 213 19.04 7.66 -10.24
N ASP A 214 19.86 6.82 -10.87
CA ASP A 214 20.92 7.27 -11.77
C ASP A 214 20.37 7.94 -13.03
N LYS A 215 19.26 7.43 -13.59
CA LYS A 215 18.59 8.04 -14.75
C LYS A 215 17.93 9.39 -14.41
N GLU A 216 17.38 9.56 -13.22
CA GLU A 216 16.78 10.82 -12.78
C GLU A 216 17.83 11.90 -12.52
N ASN A 217 19.02 11.51 -11.99
CA ASN A 217 20.15 12.42 -11.77
C ASN A 217 20.81 12.87 -13.08
N VAL A 218 20.80 12.04 -14.13
CA VAL A 218 21.32 12.40 -15.46
C VAL A 218 20.37 13.36 -16.21
N LYS A 219 19.07 13.34 -15.95
CA LYS A 219 18.10 14.28 -16.57
C LYS A 219 18.04 15.65 -15.89
N LYS A 220 18.69 15.82 -14.72
CA LYS A 220 18.75 17.09 -13.98
C LYS A 220 20.07 17.86 -14.18
N LYS A 221 20.97 17.35 -15.01
CA LYS A 221 22.14 18.05 -15.54
C LYS A 221 21.90 18.44 -17.00
#